data_0da786b8c094a5c8ee9d60544e0eb7a0
#
_entry.id   0da786b8c094a5c8ee9d60544e0eb7a0
#
_cell.length_a   1.000
_cell.length_b   1.000
_cell.length_c   1.000
_cell.angle_alpha   90.00
_cell.angle_beta   90.00
_cell.angle_gamma   90.00
#
_symmetry.space_group_name_H-M   'P 1'
#
loop_
_entity.id
_entity.type
_entity.pdbx_description
1 polymer ?
#
loop_
_entity_poly.entity_id
_entity_poly.type
_entity_poly.pdbx_seq_one_letter_code
_entity_poly.pdbx_strand_id
1 'polypeptide(L)'
;MMAHMQQTQEELERTQKRLEQQRLSQSAGPSVLLATGASPGDANAMAIPPEWLLQPAERGAPMVQCLIKREKGALGLWPIYRMYLQRDNGDVFVLAARRRKGVLSEGHSFLISRDAKDLDKGPNYVGKLRSNLIGTEWMLYDCGANPTKLQKSLNSPRRSQGSAERLPTEGPRRELAYLSSQQNVVGPAAPRRLRVTLPKLDDTGRQPRMRAPASKQETLPSLARSHQLSCEDLIFLANKEATPNPLTGRHSLNFNGRVAKASVKNFQIVSPEAPGTVVLQFGKAAKEDYILDYGYPLSPLQALALALSALAYKLANEGG
;
A
#
# COMPACT_ATOMS: atom_id res chain seq x y z
N MET A 1 -28.77 -22.77 -40.76
CA MET A 1 -28.04 -23.25 -39.56
C MET A 1 -26.54 -23.01 -39.67
N MET A 2 -25.85 -23.38 -40.75
CA MET A 2 -24.39 -23.17 -40.91
C MET A 2 -23.93 -21.70 -40.88
N ALA A 3 -24.66 -20.78 -41.50
CA ALA A 3 -24.32 -19.36 -41.52
C ALA A 3 -24.38 -18.71 -40.12
N HIS A 4 -25.26 -19.15 -39.25
CA HIS A 4 -25.36 -18.65 -37.89
C HIS A 4 -24.25 -19.14 -37.00
N MET A 5 -23.76 -20.36 -37.21
CA MET A 5 -22.57 -20.88 -36.48
C MET A 5 -21.29 -20.17 -36.90
N GLN A 6 -21.15 -19.82 -38.18
CA GLN A 6 -20.00 -19.06 -38.66
C GLN A 6 -19.93 -17.64 -38.09
N GLN A 7 -21.09 -16.93 -38.02
CA GLN A 7 -21.15 -15.61 -37.39
C GLN A 7 -20.80 -15.65 -35.89
N THR A 8 -21.27 -16.66 -35.17
CA THR A 8 -20.96 -16.81 -33.74
C THR A 8 -19.46 -17.08 -33.52
N GLN A 9 -18.84 -17.84 -34.43
CA GLN A 9 -17.40 -18.16 -34.35
C GLN A 9 -16.52 -16.95 -34.65
N GLU A 10 -16.89 -16.12 -35.64
CA GLU A 10 -16.21 -14.87 -35.95
C GLU A 10 -16.34 -13.82 -34.82
N GLU A 11 -17.51 -13.74 -34.17
CA GLU A 11 -17.69 -12.87 -32.99
C GLU A 11 -16.83 -13.34 -31.79
N LEU A 12 -16.71 -14.65 -31.61
CA LEU A 12 -15.85 -15.21 -30.56
C LEU A 12 -14.37 -14.90 -30.81
N GLU A 13 -13.91 -15.06 -32.05
CA GLU A 13 -12.53 -14.72 -32.43
C GLU A 13 -12.24 -13.23 -32.32
N ARG A 14 -13.18 -12.35 -32.69
CA ARG A 14 -13.06 -10.91 -32.52
C ARG A 14 -13.01 -10.53 -31.04
N THR A 15 -13.78 -11.19 -30.20
CA THR A 15 -13.78 -10.97 -28.76
C THR A 15 -12.48 -11.46 -28.12
N GLN A 16 -11.95 -12.61 -28.54
CA GLN A 16 -10.66 -13.11 -28.09
C GLN A 16 -9.50 -12.19 -28.53
N LYS A 17 -9.48 -11.73 -29.78
CA LYS A 17 -8.48 -10.76 -30.25
C LYS A 17 -8.56 -9.42 -29.50
N ARG A 18 -9.75 -8.94 -29.17
CA ARG A 18 -9.93 -7.74 -28.34
C ARG A 18 -9.39 -7.93 -26.92
N LEU A 19 -9.66 -9.08 -26.29
CA LEU A 19 -9.14 -9.43 -24.97
C LEU A 19 -7.63 -9.58 -24.98
N GLU A 20 -7.05 -10.12 -26.03
CA GLU A 20 -5.62 -10.28 -26.18
C GLU A 20 -4.91 -8.93 -26.46
N GLN A 21 -5.50 -8.05 -27.27
CA GLN A 21 -5.04 -6.68 -27.42
C GLN A 21 -5.17 -5.86 -26.13
N GLN A 22 -6.25 -6.03 -25.35
CA GLN A 22 -6.36 -5.44 -24.03
C GLN A 22 -5.31 -5.99 -23.06
N ARG A 23 -5.00 -7.27 -23.13
CA ARG A 23 -3.93 -7.89 -22.35
C ARG A 23 -2.55 -7.31 -22.70
N LEU A 24 -2.27 -7.17 -24.00
CA LEU A 24 -1.01 -6.57 -24.48
C LEU A 24 -0.90 -5.07 -24.16
N SER A 25 -2.00 -4.31 -24.22
CA SER A 25 -2.00 -2.90 -23.80
C SER A 25 -1.94 -2.70 -22.27
N GLN A 26 -2.38 -3.70 -21.49
CA GLN A 26 -2.25 -3.70 -20.04
C GLN A 26 -0.91 -4.21 -19.53
N SER A 27 -0.13 -4.93 -20.37
CA SER A 27 1.22 -5.41 -20.04
C SER A 27 2.31 -4.35 -20.21
N ALA A 28 2.02 -3.23 -20.88
CA ALA A 28 2.88 -2.07 -20.88
C ALA A 28 2.77 -1.38 -19.49
N GLY A 29 3.43 -1.96 -18.50
CA GLY A 29 3.63 -1.32 -17.19
C GLY A 29 4.27 0.06 -17.38
N PRO A 30 4.06 1.00 -16.44
CA PRO A 30 4.59 2.34 -16.54
C PRO A 30 6.08 2.26 -16.87
N SER A 31 6.48 2.95 -17.92
CA SER A 31 7.88 3.17 -18.26
C SER A 31 8.51 3.91 -17.08
N VAL A 32 8.94 3.18 -16.06
CA VAL A 32 9.95 3.70 -15.15
C VAL A 32 11.17 3.89 -16.07
N LEU A 33 11.42 5.12 -16.47
CA LEU A 33 12.66 5.56 -17.12
C LEU A 33 13.81 5.27 -16.15
N LEU A 34 14.20 4.00 -16.09
CA LEU A 34 15.48 3.60 -15.57
C LEU A 34 16.50 4.13 -16.57
N ALA A 35 17.36 5.00 -16.11
CA ALA A 35 18.46 5.54 -16.88
C ALA A 35 19.12 4.40 -17.68
N THR A 36 18.92 4.42 -19.00
CA THR A 36 19.50 3.48 -19.94
C THR A 36 20.97 3.85 -20.08
N GLY A 37 21.82 3.11 -19.39
CA GLY A 37 23.28 3.32 -19.43
C GLY A 37 24.10 2.15 -18.90
N ALA A 38 23.50 0.98 -18.65
CA ALA A 38 24.24 -0.18 -18.14
C ALA A 38 24.25 -1.31 -19.16
N SER A 39 25.46 -1.82 -19.45
CA SER A 39 25.70 -3.00 -20.28
C SER A 39 25.07 -4.27 -19.71
N PRO A 40 24.75 -5.30 -20.53
CA PRO A 40 24.03 -6.51 -20.09
C PRO A 40 24.89 -7.48 -19.26
N GLY A 41 25.50 -7.04 -18.20
CA GLY A 41 26.36 -7.83 -17.32
C GLY A 41 26.24 -7.50 -15.83
N ASP A 42 25.65 -6.36 -15.47
CA ASP A 42 25.55 -5.93 -14.08
C ASP A 42 24.22 -6.38 -13.46
N ALA A 43 24.27 -7.46 -12.70
CA ALA A 43 23.16 -7.92 -11.84
C ALA A 43 22.72 -6.87 -10.77
N ASN A 44 23.40 -5.73 -10.69
CA ASN A 44 23.13 -4.62 -9.79
C ASN A 44 22.45 -3.41 -10.46
N ALA A 45 22.14 -3.49 -11.76
CA ALA A 45 21.69 -2.36 -12.57
C ALA A 45 20.19 -2.03 -12.46
N MET A 46 19.43 -2.64 -11.54
CA MET A 46 17.99 -2.43 -11.37
C MET A 46 17.58 -2.06 -9.94
N ALA A 47 18.44 -1.37 -9.22
CA ALA A 47 18.05 -0.86 -7.89
C ALA A 47 16.97 0.22 -8.05
N ILE A 48 15.81 -0.03 -7.45
CA ILE A 48 14.72 0.95 -7.41
C ILE A 48 15.21 2.19 -6.66
N PRO A 49 15.13 3.41 -7.27
CA PRO A 49 15.55 4.63 -6.61
C PRO A 49 14.75 4.87 -5.33
N PRO A 50 15.38 5.31 -4.24
CA PRO A 50 14.68 5.55 -2.96
C PRO A 50 13.51 6.52 -3.07
N GLU A 51 13.67 7.57 -3.88
CA GLU A 51 12.67 8.59 -4.14
C GLU A 51 11.41 8.02 -4.78
N TRP A 52 11.53 6.99 -5.61
CA TRP A 52 10.39 6.34 -6.26
C TRP A 52 9.40 5.75 -5.25
N LEU A 53 9.88 5.32 -4.09
CA LEU A 53 9.04 4.73 -3.04
C LEU A 53 8.00 5.70 -2.47
N LEU A 54 8.24 6.99 -2.58
CA LEU A 54 7.38 8.06 -2.11
C LEU A 54 6.64 8.76 -3.24
N GLN A 55 7.05 8.54 -4.50
CA GLN A 55 6.39 9.12 -5.66
C GLN A 55 5.09 8.37 -5.96
N PRO A 56 3.99 9.10 -6.21
CA PRO A 56 2.75 8.47 -6.67
C PRO A 56 2.95 7.84 -8.05
N ALA A 57 2.14 6.83 -8.35
CA ALA A 57 2.05 6.29 -9.69
C ALA A 57 1.68 7.40 -10.68
N GLU A 58 2.07 7.25 -11.94
CA GLU A 58 1.80 8.24 -12.97
C GLU A 58 0.28 8.35 -13.23
N ARG A 59 -0.21 9.60 -13.33
CA ARG A 59 -1.63 9.85 -13.58
C ARG A 59 -2.00 9.38 -14.99
N GLY A 60 -3.06 8.58 -15.10
CA GLY A 60 -3.52 8.04 -16.38
C GLY A 60 -2.75 6.83 -16.88
N ALA A 61 -1.66 6.44 -16.23
CA ALA A 61 -0.96 5.20 -16.55
C ALA A 61 -1.73 3.97 -16.03
N PRO A 62 -1.49 2.77 -16.60
CA PRO A 62 -1.97 1.52 -16.05
C PRO A 62 -1.52 1.32 -14.60
N MET A 63 -2.29 0.54 -13.84
CA MET A 63 -1.92 0.21 -12.46
C MET A 63 -0.58 -0.51 -12.41
N VAL A 64 0.25 -0.14 -11.45
CA VAL A 64 1.50 -0.84 -11.12
C VAL A 64 1.13 -2.18 -10.51
N GLN A 65 1.54 -3.27 -11.13
CA GLN A 65 1.24 -4.63 -10.71
C GLN A 65 2.29 -5.16 -9.76
N CYS A 66 1.87 -5.58 -8.57
CA CYS A 66 2.77 -6.09 -7.55
C CYS A 66 2.26 -7.40 -6.95
N LEU A 67 3.22 -8.15 -6.39
CA LEU A 67 3.01 -9.36 -5.61
C LEU A 67 3.56 -9.16 -4.21
N ILE A 68 2.76 -9.49 -3.19
CA ILE A 68 3.24 -9.56 -1.81
C ILE A 68 3.38 -11.04 -1.43
N LYS A 69 4.58 -11.45 -1.03
CA LYS A 69 4.86 -12.76 -0.46
C LYS A 69 4.95 -12.65 1.06
N ARG A 70 4.15 -13.44 1.76
CA ARG A 70 4.17 -13.54 3.22
C ARG A 70 5.02 -14.74 3.63
N GLU A 71 6.10 -14.50 4.31
CA GLU A 71 6.89 -15.54 4.95
C GLU A 71 6.51 -15.69 6.41
N LYS A 72 6.27 -16.91 6.84
CA LYS A 72 6.01 -17.19 8.24
C LYS A 72 7.30 -17.05 9.03
N GLY A 73 7.26 -16.29 10.10
CA GLY A 73 8.34 -16.27 11.09
C GLY A 73 8.42 -17.57 11.90
N ALA A 74 9.35 -17.65 12.82
CA ALA A 74 9.47 -18.77 13.73
C ALA A 74 8.14 -19.05 14.45
N LEU A 75 7.70 -20.31 14.48
CA LEU A 75 6.42 -20.76 15.03
C LEU A 75 5.16 -20.10 14.39
N GLY A 76 5.29 -19.60 13.14
CA GLY A 76 4.19 -18.88 12.47
C GLY A 76 3.94 -17.46 13.00
N LEU A 77 4.67 -17.02 13.99
CA LEU A 77 4.61 -15.68 14.57
C LEU A 77 5.53 -14.72 13.83
N TRP A 78 5.20 -13.43 13.84
CA TRP A 78 6.03 -12.34 13.29
C TRP A 78 6.36 -12.50 11.79
N PRO A 79 5.34 -12.60 10.93
CA PRO A 79 5.56 -12.77 9.51
C PRO A 79 6.32 -11.58 8.92
N ILE A 80 7.12 -11.90 7.89
CA ILE A 80 7.76 -10.93 7.02
C ILE A 80 6.94 -10.86 5.73
N TYR A 81 6.74 -9.67 5.22
CA TYR A 81 6.05 -9.40 3.97
C TYR A 81 7.03 -8.78 2.99
N ARG A 82 7.18 -9.36 1.80
CA ARG A 82 8.01 -8.82 0.73
C ARG A 82 7.15 -8.46 -0.46
N MET A 83 7.29 -7.23 -0.92
CA MET A 83 6.61 -6.69 -2.09
C MET A 83 7.55 -6.73 -3.28
N TYR A 84 7.06 -7.25 -4.38
CA TYR A 84 7.75 -7.36 -5.65
C TYR A 84 6.94 -6.66 -6.73
N LEU A 85 7.59 -5.89 -7.58
CA LEU A 85 7.03 -5.37 -8.83
C LEU A 85 7.05 -6.48 -9.86
N GLN A 86 5.89 -6.80 -10.44
CA GLN A 86 5.77 -7.83 -11.49
C GLN A 86 6.18 -7.25 -12.84
N ARG A 87 7.05 -7.96 -13.56
CA ARG A 87 7.51 -7.61 -14.89
C ARG A 87 7.63 -8.87 -15.75
N ASP A 88 7.62 -8.70 -17.08
CA ASP A 88 7.71 -9.82 -18.03
C ASP A 88 9.01 -10.61 -17.89
N ASN A 89 10.10 -9.94 -17.51
CA ASN A 89 11.43 -10.52 -17.31
C ASN A 89 11.71 -10.99 -15.86
N GLY A 90 10.68 -11.04 -15.01
CA GLY A 90 10.76 -11.49 -13.63
C GLY A 90 10.42 -10.42 -12.60
N ASP A 91 10.08 -10.89 -11.41
CA ASP A 91 9.69 -10.06 -10.29
C ASP A 91 10.89 -9.29 -9.71
N VAL A 92 10.75 -7.97 -9.51
CA VAL A 92 11.77 -7.11 -8.92
C VAL A 92 11.38 -6.78 -7.48
N PHE A 93 12.28 -7.06 -6.52
CA PHE A 93 12.05 -6.71 -5.12
C PHE A 93 11.94 -5.19 -4.93
N VAL A 94 10.95 -4.75 -4.14
CA VAL A 94 10.69 -3.33 -3.87
C VAL A 94 10.87 -2.99 -2.40
N LEU A 95 10.11 -3.64 -1.53
CA LEU A 95 10.06 -3.34 -0.09
C LEU A 95 9.84 -4.62 0.72
N ALA A 96 10.37 -4.63 1.91
CA ALA A 96 10.01 -5.62 2.92
C ALA A 96 9.45 -4.96 4.17
N ALA A 97 8.56 -5.65 4.86
CA ALA A 97 7.97 -5.19 6.11
C ALA A 97 7.98 -6.31 7.16
N ARG A 98 8.37 -5.95 8.38
CA ARG A 98 8.37 -6.83 9.54
C ARG A 98 7.51 -6.25 10.66
N ARG A 99 6.64 -7.07 11.23
CA ARG A 99 5.93 -6.71 12.45
C ARG A 99 6.92 -6.67 13.62
N ARG A 100 6.96 -5.55 14.35
CA ARG A 100 7.75 -5.46 15.58
C ARG A 100 7.11 -6.29 16.69
N LYS A 101 7.97 -6.99 17.44
CA LYS A 101 7.60 -7.51 18.75
C LYS A 101 7.39 -6.30 19.65
N GLY A 102 6.16 -6.02 20.03
CA GLY A 102 5.80 -4.91 20.91
C GLY A 102 5.02 -5.40 22.12
N VAL A 103 4.86 -4.56 23.12
CA VAL A 103 3.95 -4.80 24.22
C VAL A 103 2.54 -4.84 23.64
N LEU A 104 1.73 -5.83 24.02
CA LEU A 104 0.35 -6.01 23.55
C LEU A 104 -0.50 -4.75 23.68
N SER A 105 -0.15 -3.85 24.60
CA SER A 105 -0.81 -2.57 24.84
C SER A 105 -0.53 -1.47 23.80
N GLU A 106 0.36 -1.70 22.82
CA GLU A 106 0.74 -0.65 21.87
C GLU A 106 0.12 -0.75 20.47
N GLY A 107 -0.70 -1.77 20.19
CA GLY A 107 -1.25 -2.07 18.87
C GLY A 107 -0.21 -2.69 17.93
N HIS A 108 -0.50 -2.67 16.63
CA HIS A 108 0.39 -3.23 15.61
C HIS A 108 1.42 -2.20 15.15
N SER A 109 2.63 -2.65 14.88
CA SER A 109 3.70 -1.81 14.35
C SER A 109 4.55 -2.58 13.36
N PHE A 110 4.70 -2.05 12.12
CA PHE A 110 5.56 -2.58 11.08
C PHE A 110 6.72 -1.63 10.83
N LEU A 111 7.93 -2.17 10.72
CA LEU A 111 9.07 -1.48 10.11
C LEU A 111 9.12 -1.87 8.64
N ILE A 112 9.39 -0.89 7.78
CA ILE A 112 9.44 -1.06 6.33
C ILE A 112 10.84 -0.68 5.86
N SER A 113 11.46 -1.57 5.07
CA SER A 113 12.84 -1.48 4.61
C SER A 113 12.94 -1.70 3.10
N ARG A 114 13.97 -1.09 2.49
CA ARG A 114 14.40 -1.39 1.11
C ARG A 114 15.29 -2.62 1.01
N ASP A 115 15.66 -3.20 2.14
CA ASP A 115 16.44 -4.43 2.19
C ASP A 115 15.54 -5.62 2.52
N ALA A 116 15.72 -6.71 1.77
CA ALA A 116 14.93 -7.91 1.96
C ALA A 116 15.29 -8.69 3.25
N LYS A 117 16.48 -8.46 3.79
CA LYS A 117 17.05 -9.18 4.94
C LYS A 117 17.18 -8.29 6.17
N ASP A 118 17.69 -7.06 6.01
CA ASP A 118 17.80 -6.09 7.09
C ASP A 118 16.51 -5.28 7.23
N LEU A 119 15.71 -5.65 8.21
CA LEU A 119 14.40 -5.07 8.50
C LEU A 119 14.43 -4.21 9.77
N ASP A 120 15.58 -3.89 10.29
CA ASP A 120 15.76 -3.00 11.43
C ASP A 120 15.88 -1.54 11.01
N LYS A 121 15.97 -0.66 12.00
CA LYS A 121 16.22 0.75 11.76
C LYS A 121 17.69 0.95 11.40
N GLY A 122 17.97 1.07 10.14
CA GLY A 122 19.28 1.27 9.56
C GLY A 122 19.21 2.16 8.32
N PRO A 123 20.23 2.15 7.47
CA PRO A 123 20.28 2.97 6.26
C PRO A 123 19.20 2.62 5.23
N ASN A 124 18.66 1.40 5.29
CA ASN A 124 17.61 0.91 4.40
C ASN A 124 16.19 1.08 4.95
N TYR A 125 16.05 1.60 6.17
CA TYR A 125 14.75 1.86 6.79
C TYR A 125 14.03 3.01 6.06
N VAL A 126 12.81 2.74 5.57
CA VAL A 126 12.03 3.69 4.77
C VAL A 126 10.92 4.33 5.58
N GLY A 127 10.30 3.58 6.48
CA GLY A 127 9.16 4.08 7.21
C GLY A 127 8.55 3.08 8.19
N LYS A 128 7.51 3.54 8.85
CA LYS A 128 6.80 2.79 9.89
C LYS A 128 5.30 2.92 9.74
N LEU A 129 4.62 1.77 9.71
CA LEU A 129 3.17 1.72 9.84
C LEU A 129 2.82 1.34 11.30
N ARG A 130 1.92 2.11 11.91
CA ARG A 130 1.51 1.89 13.30
C ARG A 130 -0.01 1.97 13.44
N SER A 131 -0.62 1.05 14.21
CA SER A 131 -2.04 1.12 14.54
C SER A 131 -2.28 1.65 15.96
N ASN A 132 -3.55 2.01 16.23
CA ASN A 132 -4.07 2.07 17.59
C ASN A 132 -4.17 0.64 18.16
N LEU A 133 -4.55 0.53 19.45
CA LEU A 133 -4.61 -0.75 20.18
C LEU A 133 -5.51 -1.78 19.50
N ILE A 134 -6.68 -1.36 19.04
CA ILE A 134 -7.69 -2.24 18.43
C ILE A 134 -7.51 -2.47 16.93
N GLY A 135 -6.52 -1.84 16.29
CA GLY A 135 -6.23 -2.02 14.88
C GLY A 135 -7.23 -1.39 13.92
N THR A 136 -8.03 -0.42 14.39
CA THR A 136 -9.03 0.30 13.56
C THR A 136 -8.47 1.55 12.91
N GLU A 137 -7.40 2.11 13.44
CA GLU A 137 -6.72 3.29 12.92
C GLU A 137 -5.25 2.99 12.70
N TRP A 138 -4.71 3.45 11.58
CA TRP A 138 -3.32 3.24 11.18
C TRP A 138 -2.70 4.53 10.69
N MET A 139 -1.45 4.72 11.04
CA MET A 139 -0.66 5.85 10.58
C MET A 139 0.63 5.36 9.94
N LEU A 140 0.87 5.79 8.72
CA LEU A 140 2.12 5.61 8.01
C LEU A 140 3.00 6.84 8.20
N TYR A 141 4.22 6.60 8.68
CA TYR A 141 5.28 7.59 8.83
C TYR A 141 6.45 7.24 7.94
N ASP A 142 7.21 8.25 7.52
CA ASP A 142 8.53 8.05 6.93
C ASP A 142 9.59 7.63 7.94
N CYS A 143 10.86 7.61 7.51
CA CYS A 143 12.02 7.24 8.32
C CYS A 143 12.47 8.31 9.32
N GLY A 144 11.94 9.51 9.27
CA GLY A 144 12.29 10.63 10.12
C GLY A 144 12.17 10.37 11.63
N ALA A 145 12.82 11.22 12.42
CA ALA A 145 12.85 11.09 13.87
C ALA A 145 11.51 11.42 14.53
N ASN A 146 11.22 10.81 15.67
CA ASN A 146 10.07 11.19 16.47
C ASN A 146 10.25 12.63 16.99
N PRO A 147 9.32 13.58 16.68
CA PRO A 147 9.45 14.98 17.11
C PRO A 147 9.66 15.15 18.61
N THR A 148 8.92 14.38 19.44
CA THR A 148 9.06 14.43 20.90
C THR A 148 10.42 13.97 21.39
N LYS A 149 11.02 12.96 20.74
CA LYS A 149 12.37 12.50 21.08
C LYS A 149 13.42 13.50 20.61
N LEU A 150 13.24 14.07 19.42
CA LEU A 150 14.13 15.10 18.88
C LEU A 150 14.18 16.31 19.81
N GLN A 151 13.00 16.79 20.27
CA GLN A 151 12.93 17.93 21.19
C GLN A 151 13.57 17.63 22.56
N LYS A 152 13.37 16.41 23.10
CA LYS A 152 14.03 15.98 24.34
C LYS A 152 15.55 15.90 24.18
N SER A 153 16.04 15.44 23.03
CA SER A 153 17.48 15.37 22.73
C SER A 153 18.10 16.76 22.60
N LEU A 154 17.39 17.72 22.02
CA LEU A 154 17.85 19.12 21.91
C LEU A 154 17.91 19.82 23.28
N ASN A 155 16.97 19.52 24.18
CA ASN A 155 16.84 20.14 25.50
C ASN A 155 17.66 19.42 26.60
N SER A 156 18.36 18.32 26.28
CA SER A 156 19.13 17.56 27.26
C SER A 156 20.52 18.15 27.39
N PRO A 157 20.93 18.65 28.61
CA PRO A 157 22.26 19.20 28.82
C PRO A 157 23.39 18.15 28.83
N ARG A 158 23.05 16.86 28.84
CA ARG A 158 24.04 15.76 28.81
C ARG A 158 24.28 15.28 27.39
N ARG A 159 25.17 15.94 26.65
CA ARG A 159 25.95 15.26 25.63
C ARG A 159 26.94 14.30 26.34
N SER A 160 26.49 13.11 26.68
CA SER A 160 27.40 12.04 27.07
C SER A 160 28.21 11.64 25.85
N GLN A 161 29.50 11.96 25.92
CA GLN A 161 30.55 11.38 25.09
C GLN A 161 30.48 9.86 25.27
N GLY A 162 29.98 9.14 24.28
CA GLY A 162 30.08 7.67 24.33
C GLY A 162 29.05 6.85 23.56
N SER A 163 27.92 7.37 23.25
CA SER A 163 27.00 6.69 22.30
C SER A 163 26.72 7.65 21.16
N ALA A 164 27.38 7.37 20.03
CA ALA A 164 27.05 8.01 18.77
C ALA A 164 25.64 7.54 18.34
N GLU A 165 24.60 7.94 19.08
CA GLU A 165 23.26 8.01 18.56
C GLU A 165 23.34 9.04 17.43
N ARG A 166 23.54 8.55 16.20
CA ARG A 166 23.51 9.36 14.99
C ARG A 166 22.30 10.26 15.11
N LEU A 167 22.54 11.57 15.20
CA LEU A 167 21.49 12.56 14.97
C LEU A 167 20.79 12.12 13.68
N PRO A 168 19.46 11.98 13.68
CA PRO A 168 18.76 11.60 12.47
C PRO A 168 19.13 12.63 11.41
N THR A 169 19.83 12.21 10.39
CA THR A 169 20.18 13.02 9.21
C THR A 169 18.93 13.53 8.47
N GLU A 170 17.80 13.01 8.86
CA GLU A 170 16.48 13.28 8.28
C GLU A 170 15.62 13.92 9.37
N GLY A 171 15.24 15.15 9.24
CA GLY A 171 14.39 15.94 10.14
C GLY A 171 13.26 15.20 10.88
N PRO A 172 12.27 15.89 11.41
CA PRO A 172 11.13 15.25 12.07
C PRO A 172 10.34 14.38 11.10
N ARG A 173 9.87 13.20 11.56
CA ARG A 173 9.11 12.27 10.74
C ARG A 173 7.82 12.92 10.19
N ARG A 174 7.54 12.64 8.93
CA ARG A 174 6.36 13.12 8.21
C ARG A 174 5.26 12.07 8.24
N GLU A 175 4.01 12.51 8.19
CA GLU A 175 2.84 11.66 8.09
C GLU A 175 2.48 11.47 6.61
N LEU A 176 2.46 10.20 6.15
CA LEU A 176 2.29 9.85 4.74
C LEU A 176 0.91 9.33 4.39
N ALA A 177 0.24 8.70 5.34
CA ALA A 177 -1.14 8.20 5.18
C ALA A 177 -1.78 7.96 6.55
N TYR A 178 -3.06 8.25 6.65
CA TYR A 178 -3.92 7.84 7.74
C TYR A 178 -5.01 6.92 7.21
N LEU A 179 -5.16 5.76 7.85
CA LEU A 179 -6.18 4.77 7.50
C LEU A 179 -7.11 4.61 8.70
N SER A 180 -8.41 4.65 8.46
CA SER A 180 -9.41 4.34 9.47
C SER A 180 -10.40 3.30 8.95
N SER A 181 -10.73 2.33 9.79
CA SER A 181 -11.73 1.32 9.47
C SER A 181 -12.85 1.37 10.51
N GLN A 182 -14.08 1.46 10.02
CA GLN A 182 -15.25 1.26 10.85
C GLN A 182 -15.61 -0.23 10.85
N GLN A 183 -15.75 -0.80 12.04
CA GLN A 183 -16.34 -2.13 12.17
C GLN A 183 -17.83 -1.96 11.91
N ASN A 184 -18.36 -2.75 10.98
CA ASN A 184 -19.81 -2.78 10.80
C ASN A 184 -20.45 -3.50 11.99
N VAL A 185 -21.39 -2.83 12.65
CA VAL A 185 -22.19 -3.37 13.76
C VAL A 185 -23.17 -4.46 13.28
N VAL A 186 -23.29 -4.67 11.96
CA VAL A 186 -24.33 -5.51 11.32
C VAL A 186 -23.79 -6.90 10.92
N GLY A 187 -22.99 -7.53 11.79
CA GLY A 187 -22.62 -8.94 11.62
C GLY A 187 -21.24 -9.20 10.97
N PRO A 188 -20.69 -10.42 11.14
CA PRO A 188 -19.31 -10.76 10.78
C PRO A 188 -19.05 -10.83 9.26
N ALA A 189 -20.09 -10.81 8.43
CA ALA A 189 -19.98 -10.92 6.97
C ALA A 189 -19.96 -9.56 6.23
N ALA A 190 -20.17 -8.45 6.94
CA ALA A 190 -20.22 -7.15 6.29
C ALA A 190 -18.80 -6.65 5.94
N PRO A 191 -18.57 -6.15 4.71
CA PRO A 191 -17.27 -5.64 4.30
C PRO A 191 -16.88 -4.43 5.15
N ARG A 192 -15.59 -4.34 5.51
CA ARG A 192 -15.07 -3.21 6.27
C ARG A 192 -15.19 -1.92 5.47
N ARG A 193 -15.53 -0.85 6.13
CA ARG A 193 -15.43 0.50 5.57
C ARG A 193 -14.06 1.07 5.91
N LEU A 194 -13.10 0.89 4.99
CA LEU A 194 -11.78 1.51 5.07
C LEU A 194 -11.84 2.90 4.44
N ARG A 195 -11.38 3.90 5.18
CA ARG A 195 -11.14 5.26 4.68
C ARG A 195 -9.64 5.54 4.72
N VAL A 196 -9.15 6.17 3.68
CA VAL A 196 -7.74 6.53 3.53
C VAL A 196 -7.65 8.03 3.36
N THR A 197 -6.80 8.66 4.15
CA THR A 197 -6.50 10.09 4.03
C THR A 197 -5.02 10.24 3.73
N LEU A 198 -4.70 10.91 2.63
CA LEU A 198 -3.35 11.18 2.17
C LEU A 198 -3.11 12.70 2.14
N PRO A 199 -1.87 13.15 2.33
CA PRO A 199 -1.49 14.51 1.97
C PRO A 199 -1.74 14.72 0.48
N LYS A 200 -2.22 15.92 0.11
CA LYS A 200 -2.33 16.34 -1.29
C LYS A 200 -0.96 16.28 -1.96
N LEU A 201 -0.97 16.08 -3.25
CA LEU A 201 0.23 16.18 -4.07
C LEU A 201 0.57 17.65 -4.35
N ASP A 202 1.80 17.91 -4.73
CA ASP A 202 2.22 19.22 -5.22
C ASP A 202 1.47 19.60 -6.52
N ASP A 203 1.68 20.80 -7.00
CA ASP A 203 0.99 21.32 -8.19
C ASP A 203 1.36 20.54 -9.46
N THR A 204 2.48 19.81 -9.43
CA THR A 204 2.88 18.89 -10.51
C THR A 204 2.18 17.54 -10.42
N GLY A 205 1.53 17.22 -9.31
CA GLY A 205 0.93 15.92 -9.02
C GLY A 205 1.94 14.78 -8.84
N ARG A 206 3.23 15.12 -8.68
CA ARG A 206 4.32 14.14 -8.64
C ARG A 206 4.87 13.87 -7.25
N GLN A 207 4.70 14.81 -6.32
CA GLN A 207 5.22 14.63 -4.97
C GLN A 207 4.15 14.93 -3.93
N PRO A 208 4.03 14.11 -2.87
CA PRO A 208 3.12 14.42 -1.79
C PRO A 208 3.63 15.64 -1.02
N ARG A 209 2.73 16.57 -0.72
CA ARG A 209 2.99 17.69 0.19
C ARG A 209 3.11 17.17 1.62
N MET A 210 4.23 16.51 1.88
CA MET A 210 4.48 15.88 3.17
C MET A 210 4.76 16.92 4.25
N ARG A 211 4.04 16.79 5.36
CA ARG A 211 4.20 17.65 6.54
C ARG A 211 4.64 16.84 7.75
N ALA A 212 5.58 17.39 8.49
CA ALA A 212 5.77 16.98 9.88
C ALA A 212 4.83 17.84 10.71
N PRO A 213 3.83 17.27 11.41
CA PRO A 213 2.88 18.07 12.20
C PRO A 213 3.62 18.74 13.36
N ALA A 214 3.45 20.05 13.52
CA ALA A 214 4.00 20.81 14.63
C ALA A 214 3.12 20.68 15.90
N SER A 215 1.84 20.36 15.72
CA SER A 215 0.86 20.19 16.79
C SER A 215 -0.03 18.96 16.58
N LYS A 216 -0.78 18.58 17.61
CA LYS A 216 -1.76 17.48 17.50
C LYS A 216 -2.89 17.80 16.52
N GLN A 217 -3.27 19.05 16.38
CA GLN A 217 -4.33 19.51 15.48
C GLN A 217 -3.93 19.36 14.01
N GLU A 218 -2.64 19.43 13.71
CA GLU A 218 -2.09 19.33 12.35
C GLU A 218 -1.85 17.89 11.89
N THR A 219 -2.06 16.90 12.74
CA THR A 219 -1.90 15.49 12.35
C THR A 219 -2.97 15.05 11.37
N LEU A 220 -2.64 14.16 10.44
CA LEU A 220 -3.61 13.61 9.48
C LEU A 220 -4.89 13.07 10.14
N PRO A 221 -4.83 12.34 11.29
CA PRO A 221 -6.04 11.92 11.99
C PRO A 221 -6.92 13.08 12.44
N SER A 222 -6.33 14.14 12.97
CA SER A 222 -7.08 15.32 13.43
C SER A 222 -7.71 16.05 12.25
N LEU A 223 -6.95 16.25 11.19
CA LEU A 223 -7.43 16.86 9.95
C LEU A 223 -8.55 16.04 9.29
N ALA A 224 -8.41 14.72 9.26
CA ALA A 224 -9.42 13.83 8.70
C ALA A 224 -10.75 13.83 9.48
N ARG A 225 -10.71 14.09 10.80
CA ARG A 225 -11.89 14.14 11.67
C ARG A 225 -12.56 15.51 11.71
N SER A 226 -11.79 16.58 11.58
CA SER A 226 -12.31 17.94 11.77
C SER A 226 -13.22 18.41 10.66
N HIS A 227 -13.17 17.79 9.47
CA HIS A 227 -13.85 18.27 8.24
C HIS A 227 -13.67 19.77 7.94
N GLN A 228 -12.82 20.47 8.74
CA GLN A 228 -12.67 21.93 8.72
C GLN A 228 -11.62 22.43 7.77
N LEU A 229 -10.75 21.55 7.27
CA LEU A 229 -9.85 21.94 6.20
C LEU A 229 -10.57 21.72 4.89
N SER A 230 -10.57 22.77 4.08
CA SER A 230 -10.96 22.66 2.68
C SER A 230 -10.36 21.39 2.12
N CYS A 231 -11.10 20.64 1.33
CA CYS A 231 -10.64 19.43 0.64
C CYS A 231 -9.37 19.68 -0.21
N GLU A 232 -8.85 20.90 -0.18
CA GLU A 232 -7.71 21.35 -0.95
C GLU A 232 -6.37 20.79 -0.49
N ASP A 233 -6.23 20.41 0.79
CA ASP A 233 -4.94 19.93 1.33
C ASP A 233 -4.85 18.40 1.50
N LEU A 234 -5.95 17.67 1.31
CA LEU A 234 -6.02 16.23 1.53
C LEU A 234 -6.66 15.49 0.35
N ILE A 235 -6.29 14.23 0.19
CA ILE A 235 -6.92 13.28 -0.71
C ILE A 235 -7.63 12.23 0.14
N PHE A 236 -8.91 12.03 -0.13
CA PHE A 236 -9.73 11.01 0.52
C PHE A 236 -10.02 9.86 -0.44
N LEU A 237 -9.79 8.65 0.04
CA LEU A 237 -10.10 7.42 -0.68
C LEU A 237 -10.91 6.50 0.23
N ALA A 238 -11.69 5.60 -0.37
CA ALA A 238 -12.54 4.67 0.37
C ALA A 238 -12.63 3.31 -0.32
N ASN A 239 -13.11 2.30 0.41
CA ASN A 239 -13.45 1.03 -0.23
C ASN A 239 -14.48 1.22 -1.34
N LYS A 240 -14.24 0.55 -2.45
CA LYS A 240 -15.28 0.30 -3.45
C LYS A 240 -16.35 -0.59 -2.82
N GLU A 241 -17.59 -0.21 -2.95
CA GLU A 241 -18.71 -1.05 -2.52
C GLU A 241 -18.82 -2.28 -3.42
N ALA A 242 -18.96 -3.44 -2.79
CA ALA A 242 -19.13 -4.67 -3.53
C ALA A 242 -20.57 -4.78 -4.08
N THR A 243 -20.70 -5.18 -5.34
CA THR A 243 -22.00 -5.33 -5.98
C THR A 243 -22.67 -6.61 -5.47
N PRO A 244 -23.92 -6.55 -4.97
CA PRO A 244 -24.65 -7.75 -4.60
C PRO A 244 -24.99 -8.56 -5.86
N ASN A 245 -24.72 -9.86 -5.82
CA ASN A 245 -25.15 -10.78 -6.86
C ASN A 245 -26.63 -11.13 -6.61
N PRO A 246 -27.56 -10.78 -7.52
CA PRO A 246 -28.98 -10.96 -7.29
C PRO A 246 -29.41 -12.44 -7.17
N LEU A 247 -28.61 -13.38 -7.71
CA LEU A 247 -28.92 -14.81 -7.69
C LEU A 247 -28.43 -15.49 -6.42
N THR A 248 -27.30 -15.04 -5.85
CA THR A 248 -26.64 -15.72 -4.73
C THR A 248 -26.68 -14.91 -3.43
N GLY A 249 -27.11 -13.65 -3.45
CA GLY A 249 -27.06 -12.71 -2.34
C GLY A 249 -25.63 -12.37 -1.88
N ARG A 250 -24.60 -12.90 -2.56
CA ARG A 250 -23.19 -12.65 -2.20
C ARG A 250 -22.69 -11.37 -2.82
N HIS A 251 -21.92 -10.62 -2.07
CA HIS A 251 -21.22 -9.43 -2.56
C HIS A 251 -19.95 -9.82 -3.29
N SER A 252 -19.73 -9.25 -4.48
CA SER A 252 -18.55 -9.53 -5.30
C SER A 252 -17.87 -8.24 -5.77
N LEU A 253 -16.55 -8.32 -5.97
CA LEU A 253 -15.73 -7.30 -6.60
C LEU A 253 -15.08 -7.92 -7.85
N ASN A 254 -15.06 -7.18 -8.94
CA ASN A 254 -14.35 -7.60 -10.14
C ASN A 254 -12.89 -7.19 -10.08
N PHE A 255 -11.99 -8.15 -10.01
CA PHE A 255 -10.54 -7.95 -9.99
C PHE A 255 -9.89 -8.16 -11.37
N ASN A 256 -10.67 -8.24 -12.44
CA ASN A 256 -10.20 -8.47 -13.81
C ASN A 256 -9.23 -9.67 -13.94
N GLY A 257 -9.57 -10.77 -13.28
CA GLY A 257 -8.78 -12.01 -13.30
C GLY A 257 -7.50 -12.00 -12.44
N ARG A 258 -7.12 -10.87 -11.83
CA ARG A 258 -5.90 -10.75 -11.04
C ARG A 258 -5.96 -11.51 -9.71
N VAL A 259 -7.12 -11.60 -9.08
CA VAL A 259 -7.31 -12.24 -7.78
C VAL A 259 -7.98 -13.60 -7.98
N ALA A 260 -7.27 -14.67 -7.66
CA ALA A 260 -7.72 -16.05 -7.92
C ALA A 260 -8.55 -16.66 -6.78
N LYS A 261 -8.43 -16.14 -5.54
CA LYS A 261 -9.08 -16.76 -4.37
C LYS A 261 -10.00 -15.79 -3.64
N ALA A 262 -11.19 -16.26 -3.31
CA ALA A 262 -12.10 -15.53 -2.43
C ALA A 262 -11.47 -15.39 -1.02
N SER A 263 -11.54 -14.21 -0.45
CA SER A 263 -11.03 -13.90 0.88
C SER A 263 -11.72 -12.65 1.44
N VAL A 264 -11.98 -12.64 2.73
CA VAL A 264 -12.45 -11.44 3.45
C VAL A 264 -11.42 -10.30 3.46
N LYS A 265 -10.19 -10.58 3.03
CA LYS A 265 -9.11 -9.60 2.89
C LYS A 265 -9.08 -8.92 1.53
N ASN A 266 -9.86 -9.41 0.56
CA ASN A 266 -9.91 -8.82 -0.77
C ASN A 266 -10.68 -7.50 -0.71
N PHE A 267 -10.08 -6.44 -1.24
CA PHE A 267 -10.73 -5.14 -1.33
C PHE A 267 -10.21 -4.33 -2.51
N GLN A 268 -10.99 -3.34 -2.90
CA GLN A 268 -10.61 -2.32 -3.86
C GLN A 268 -10.82 -0.94 -3.23
N ILE A 269 -9.94 0.00 -3.57
CA ILE A 269 -10.02 1.40 -3.14
C ILE A 269 -10.32 2.28 -4.35
N VAL A 270 -11.18 3.25 -4.14
CA VAL A 270 -11.60 4.23 -5.14
C VAL A 270 -11.55 5.64 -4.55
N SER A 271 -11.50 6.66 -5.41
CA SER A 271 -11.84 8.01 -4.98
C SER A 271 -13.36 8.14 -4.86
N PRO A 272 -13.89 8.74 -3.78
CA PRO A 272 -15.32 9.05 -3.69
C PRO A 272 -15.85 9.90 -4.86
N GLU A 273 -14.97 10.74 -5.43
CA GLU A 273 -15.28 11.60 -6.58
C GLU A 273 -15.34 10.81 -7.90
N ALA A 274 -14.68 9.66 -7.97
CA ALA A 274 -14.65 8.78 -9.14
C ALA A 274 -14.81 7.30 -8.72
N PRO A 275 -15.99 6.89 -8.22
CA PRO A 275 -16.20 5.56 -7.62
C PRO A 275 -16.07 4.42 -8.63
N GLY A 276 -16.13 4.73 -9.94
CA GLY A 276 -15.87 3.76 -11.00
C GLY A 276 -14.41 3.41 -11.21
N THR A 277 -13.49 4.29 -10.80
CA THR A 277 -12.05 4.14 -11.03
C THR A 277 -11.36 3.53 -9.82
N VAL A 278 -10.88 2.30 -9.97
CA VAL A 278 -10.11 1.61 -8.92
C VAL A 278 -8.69 2.16 -8.92
N VAL A 279 -8.25 2.69 -7.76
CA VAL A 279 -6.89 3.21 -7.54
C VAL A 279 -5.99 2.23 -6.81
N LEU A 280 -6.56 1.23 -6.15
CA LEU A 280 -5.84 0.11 -5.58
C LEU A 280 -6.73 -1.12 -5.53
N GLN A 281 -6.15 -2.28 -5.83
CA GLN A 281 -6.76 -3.57 -5.55
C GLN A 281 -5.80 -4.47 -4.80
N PHE A 282 -6.36 -5.18 -3.83
CA PHE A 282 -5.62 -6.13 -3.00
C PHE A 282 -6.43 -7.40 -2.85
N GLY A 283 -5.79 -8.55 -3.04
CA GLY A 283 -6.48 -9.82 -2.92
C GLY A 283 -5.57 -11.03 -2.85
N LYS A 284 -6.13 -12.14 -2.41
CA LYS A 284 -5.41 -13.39 -2.21
C LYS A 284 -5.21 -14.11 -3.55
N ALA A 285 -3.94 -14.36 -3.89
CA ALA A 285 -3.57 -15.14 -5.08
C ALA A 285 -3.30 -16.61 -4.72
N ALA A 286 -2.49 -16.86 -3.69
CA ALA A 286 -2.14 -18.21 -3.22
C ALA A 286 -2.16 -18.30 -1.68
N LYS A 287 -1.61 -19.35 -1.10
CA LYS A 287 -1.63 -19.59 0.36
C LYS A 287 -0.98 -18.42 1.12
N GLU A 288 0.18 -17.97 0.66
CA GLU A 288 0.97 -16.91 1.30
C GLU A 288 1.25 -15.74 0.34
N ASP A 289 0.60 -15.73 -0.85
CA ASP A 289 0.79 -14.73 -1.88
C ASP A 289 -0.47 -13.88 -2.06
N TYR A 290 -0.25 -12.57 -2.24
CA TYR A 290 -1.31 -11.59 -2.40
C TYR A 290 -0.96 -10.64 -3.56
N ILE A 291 -1.94 -10.36 -4.41
CA ILE A 291 -1.85 -9.31 -5.42
C ILE A 291 -2.04 -7.96 -4.75
N LEU A 292 -1.21 -7.00 -5.14
CA LEU A 292 -1.33 -5.60 -4.79
C LEU A 292 -1.09 -4.76 -6.05
N ASP A 293 -2.15 -4.30 -6.67
CA ASP A 293 -2.04 -3.40 -7.80
C ASP A 293 -2.50 -2.00 -7.37
N TYR A 294 -1.74 -0.97 -7.75
CA TYR A 294 -2.06 0.41 -7.36
C TYR A 294 -1.78 1.39 -8.49
N GLY A 295 -2.46 2.51 -8.46
CA GLY A 295 -2.30 3.61 -9.39
C GLY A 295 -2.32 4.95 -8.67
N TYR A 296 -2.29 6.04 -9.46
CA TYR A 296 -2.43 7.39 -8.94
C TYR A 296 -3.67 7.52 -8.02
N PRO A 297 -3.56 8.18 -6.86
CA PRO A 297 -2.47 9.01 -6.35
C PRO A 297 -1.52 8.29 -5.36
N LEU A 298 -1.52 6.96 -5.33
CA LEU A 298 -0.77 6.18 -4.35
C LEU A 298 0.69 5.98 -4.76
N SER A 299 1.58 6.06 -3.78
CA SER A 299 2.98 5.62 -3.90
C SER A 299 3.13 4.15 -3.50
N PRO A 300 4.24 3.48 -3.88
CA PRO A 300 4.53 2.11 -3.45
C PRO A 300 4.45 1.90 -1.94
N LEU A 301 5.00 2.85 -1.16
CA LEU A 301 5.01 2.78 0.29
C LEU A 301 3.60 2.90 0.89
N GLN A 302 2.77 3.78 0.36
CA GLN A 302 1.37 3.93 0.76
C GLN A 302 0.54 2.69 0.39
N ALA A 303 0.73 2.15 -0.82
CA ALA A 303 0.05 0.93 -1.27
C ALA A 303 0.39 -0.27 -0.36
N LEU A 304 1.69 -0.47 -0.03
CA LEU A 304 2.11 -1.50 0.90
C LEU A 304 1.47 -1.31 2.28
N ALA A 305 1.39 -0.08 2.79
CA ALA A 305 0.77 0.20 4.08
C ALA A 305 -0.72 -0.20 4.13
N LEU A 306 -1.48 0.05 3.05
CA LEU A 306 -2.86 -0.41 2.94
C LEU A 306 -2.95 -1.94 3.00
N ALA A 307 -2.11 -2.64 2.25
CA ALA A 307 -2.06 -4.10 2.26
C ALA A 307 -1.71 -4.65 3.65
N LEU A 308 -0.70 -4.08 4.32
CA LEU A 308 -0.29 -4.50 5.67
C LEU A 308 -1.39 -4.30 6.71
N SER A 309 -2.17 -3.21 6.63
CA SER A 309 -3.31 -2.97 7.52
C SER A 309 -4.38 -4.06 7.39
N ALA A 310 -4.64 -4.53 6.17
CA ALA A 310 -5.57 -5.63 5.91
C ALA A 310 -5.01 -6.99 6.35
N LEU A 311 -3.70 -7.21 6.21
CA LEU A 311 -3.04 -8.45 6.62
C LEU A 311 -2.92 -8.60 8.14
N ALA A 312 -2.75 -7.50 8.86
CA ALA A 312 -2.60 -7.49 10.31
C ALA A 312 -3.88 -7.82 11.08
N TYR A 313 -5.03 -7.48 10.54
CA TYR A 313 -6.31 -7.62 11.24
C TYR A 313 -6.70 -9.07 11.58
N LYS A 314 -6.26 -10.03 10.78
CA LYS A 314 -6.63 -11.44 11.00
C LYS A 314 -5.87 -12.12 12.14
N LEU A 315 -4.75 -11.55 12.57
CA LEU A 315 -3.98 -12.09 13.70
C LEU A 315 -4.69 -11.93 15.06
N ALA A 316 -5.69 -11.04 15.14
CA ALA A 316 -6.50 -10.88 16.35
C ALA A 316 -7.67 -11.88 16.44
N ASN A 317 -8.09 -12.48 15.32
CA ASN A 317 -9.28 -13.33 15.24
C ASN A 317 -9.00 -14.82 14.94
N GLU A 318 -7.74 -15.22 14.71
CA GLU A 318 -7.36 -16.64 14.49
C GLU A 318 -6.84 -17.32 15.77
N GLY A 319 -6.93 -16.67 16.93
CA GLY A 319 -6.55 -17.19 18.25
C GLY A 319 -7.75 -17.72 19.06
N GLY A 320 -8.83 -18.11 18.38
CA GLY A 320 -9.98 -18.77 18.97
C GLY A 320 -10.28 -20.07 18.27
#